data_9f4270bfebda810526866e6e494ec543
#
_entry.id   9f4270bfebda810526866e6e494ec543
#
_cell.length_a   1.000
_cell.length_b   1.000
_cell.length_c   1.000
_cell.angle_alpha   90.00
_cell.angle_beta   90.00
_cell.angle_gamma   90.00
#
_symmetry.space_group_name_H-M   'P 1'
#
loop_
_entity.id
_entity.type
_entity.pdbx_description
1 polymer ?
#
loop_
_entity_poly.entity_id
_entity_poly.type
_entity_poly.pdbx_seq_one_letter_code
_entity_poly.pdbx_strand_id
1 'polypeptide(L)'
;MQDAVPVGTGAMAAILGMDSQQVIAGCAQAQATFASDSGEVVEAANFNDPAQTVIAGSKAAVEKACEILKAAGAKRALPLPVSAPFHSSLMLPAAEKLKERLATTPIAAPTIPVVNNIDVAVNTDANEIREALYRQAFGPVRWVECVAAIKARGAHTLVECGPGKVLAGLTKRIDAELTGLPLFDPATLAEVKAALA
;
A
#
# COMPACT_ATOMS: atom_id res chain seq x y z
N MET A 1 7.71 -7.54 11.24
CA MET A 1 6.37 -6.91 11.13
C MET A 1 5.32 -7.71 11.88
N GLN A 2 5.26 -9.04 11.72
CA GLN A 2 4.29 -9.89 12.42
C GLN A 2 4.31 -9.73 13.96
N ASP A 3 5.49 -9.58 14.54
CA ASP A 3 5.69 -9.44 16.00
C ASP A 3 5.50 -8.00 16.52
N ALA A 4 5.17 -7.05 15.65
CA ALA A 4 5.05 -5.64 16.05
C ALA A 4 3.73 -5.35 16.78
N VAL A 5 2.69 -6.12 16.46
CA VAL A 5 1.35 -5.98 17.04
C VAL A 5 0.86 -7.36 17.48
N PRO A 6 0.33 -7.53 18.70
CA PRO A 6 -0.24 -8.79 19.15
C PRO A 6 -1.33 -9.31 18.20
N VAL A 7 -1.35 -10.61 17.97
CA VAL A 7 -2.34 -11.24 17.09
C VAL A 7 -3.76 -10.93 17.58
N GLY A 8 -4.61 -10.48 16.67
CA GLY A 8 -6.03 -10.17 16.96
C GLY A 8 -6.31 -8.75 17.46
N THR A 9 -5.27 -7.92 17.69
CA THR A 9 -5.45 -6.51 18.09
C THR A 9 -5.48 -5.54 16.91
N GLY A 10 -4.82 -5.90 15.79
CA GLY A 10 -4.85 -5.15 14.54
C GLY A 10 -5.83 -5.74 13.53
N ALA A 11 -6.26 -4.92 12.59
CA ALA A 11 -7.12 -5.32 11.47
C ALA A 11 -6.84 -4.48 10.21
N MET A 12 -7.28 -5.02 9.07
CA MET A 12 -7.34 -4.28 7.80
C MET A 12 -8.67 -4.56 7.10
N ALA A 13 -9.15 -3.59 6.32
CA ALA A 13 -10.35 -3.76 5.50
C ALA A 13 -10.20 -3.07 4.14
N ALA A 14 -10.72 -3.69 3.08
CA ALA A 14 -10.81 -3.07 1.77
C ALA A 14 -12.12 -2.30 1.63
N ILE A 15 -12.02 -1.01 1.32
CA ILE A 15 -13.15 -0.12 1.03
C ILE A 15 -13.26 0.03 -0.48
N LEU A 16 -14.42 -0.32 -1.04
CA LEU A 16 -14.67 -0.37 -2.47
C LEU A 16 -15.77 0.61 -2.88
N GLY A 17 -15.59 1.25 -4.03
CA GLY A 17 -16.58 2.13 -4.65
C GLY A 17 -16.67 3.51 -4.01
N MET A 18 -15.58 3.97 -3.41
CA MET A 18 -15.43 5.27 -2.78
C MET A 18 -14.04 5.82 -3.10
N ASP A 19 -13.91 7.11 -3.34
CA ASP A 19 -12.61 7.73 -3.57
C ASP A 19 -11.76 7.80 -2.29
N SER A 20 -10.45 7.94 -2.47
CA SER A 20 -9.49 7.89 -1.38
C SER A 20 -9.64 9.03 -0.37
N GLN A 21 -10.07 10.22 -0.78
CA GLN A 21 -10.25 11.37 0.11
C GLN A 21 -11.45 11.15 1.04
N GLN A 22 -12.53 10.58 0.51
CA GLN A 22 -13.68 10.19 1.31
C GLN A 22 -13.31 9.10 2.33
N VAL A 23 -12.47 8.12 1.92
CA VAL A 23 -11.98 7.08 2.85
C VAL A 23 -11.10 7.68 3.94
N ILE A 24 -10.19 8.60 3.61
CA ILE A 24 -9.35 9.31 4.60
C ILE A 24 -10.25 10.08 5.59
N ALA A 25 -11.24 10.82 5.09
CA ALA A 25 -12.19 11.56 5.94
C ALA A 25 -12.98 10.62 6.88
N GLY A 26 -13.40 9.47 6.38
CA GLY A 26 -14.10 8.46 7.18
C GLY A 26 -13.20 7.83 8.26
N CYS A 27 -11.93 7.59 7.96
CA CYS A 27 -10.95 7.16 8.97
C CYS A 27 -10.78 8.23 10.07
N ALA A 28 -10.62 9.49 9.68
CA ALA A 28 -10.50 10.59 10.64
C ALA A 28 -11.77 10.72 11.52
N GLN A 29 -12.95 10.56 10.93
CA GLN A 29 -14.21 10.56 11.65
C GLN A 29 -14.30 9.38 12.64
N ALA A 30 -13.88 8.18 12.23
CA ALA A 30 -13.83 7.02 13.12
C ALA A 30 -12.86 7.25 14.28
N GLN A 31 -11.65 7.75 13.97
CA GLN A 31 -10.65 8.08 14.98
C GLN A 31 -11.18 9.06 16.03
N ALA A 32 -11.94 10.07 15.62
CA ALA A 32 -12.53 11.07 16.51
C ALA A 32 -13.62 10.52 17.45
N THR A 33 -14.09 9.27 17.24
CA THR A 33 -15.05 8.63 18.16
C THR A 33 -14.37 8.00 19.39
N PHE A 34 -13.05 7.85 19.37
CA PHE A 34 -12.28 7.31 20.47
C PHE A 34 -11.61 8.41 21.28
N ALA A 35 -11.38 8.17 22.56
CA ALA A 35 -10.61 9.09 23.39
C ALA A 35 -9.18 9.21 22.87
N SER A 36 -8.58 10.39 22.97
CA SER A 36 -7.24 10.68 22.44
C SER A 36 -6.11 9.83 23.06
N ASP A 37 -6.34 9.32 24.27
CA ASP A 37 -5.42 8.46 25.02
C ASP A 37 -5.75 6.96 24.91
N SER A 38 -6.77 6.59 24.12
CA SER A 38 -7.19 5.20 23.94
C SER A 38 -6.17 4.31 23.23
N GLY A 39 -5.24 4.89 22.47
CA GLY A 39 -4.33 4.16 21.59
C GLY A 39 -4.98 3.54 20.36
N GLU A 40 -6.29 3.79 20.14
CA GLU A 40 -6.99 3.32 18.93
C GLU A 40 -6.58 4.13 17.71
N VAL A 41 -6.29 3.44 16.60
CA VAL A 41 -5.79 4.04 15.35
C VAL A 41 -6.50 3.42 14.16
N VAL A 42 -6.89 4.23 13.17
CA VAL A 42 -7.27 3.76 11.84
C VAL A 42 -6.83 4.75 10.76
N GLU A 43 -6.16 4.22 9.74
CA GLU A 43 -5.51 5.01 8.69
C GLU A 43 -5.77 4.38 7.31
N ALA A 44 -5.77 5.21 6.25
CA ALA A 44 -5.73 4.72 4.89
C ALA A 44 -4.33 4.18 4.58
N ALA A 45 -4.24 2.87 4.31
CA ALA A 45 -2.99 2.13 4.22
C ALA A 45 -2.56 1.84 2.78
N ASN A 46 -3.49 1.51 1.86
CA ASN A 46 -3.15 1.24 0.47
C ASN A 46 -4.14 1.92 -0.48
N PHE A 47 -3.64 2.76 -1.34
CA PHE A 47 -4.39 3.41 -2.42
C PHE A 47 -4.22 2.56 -3.69
N ASN A 48 -5.04 1.51 -3.82
CA ASN A 48 -4.85 0.45 -4.83
C ASN A 48 -5.38 0.81 -6.22
N ASP A 49 -6.53 1.46 -6.30
CA ASP A 49 -7.09 2.06 -7.51
C ASP A 49 -7.99 3.25 -7.12
N PRO A 50 -8.49 4.04 -8.10
CA PRO A 50 -9.29 5.26 -7.81
C PRO A 50 -10.55 5.03 -6.96
N ALA A 51 -11.03 3.78 -6.87
CA ALA A 51 -12.23 3.41 -6.12
C ALA A 51 -11.98 2.28 -5.09
N GLN A 52 -10.70 1.97 -4.81
CA GLN A 52 -10.32 0.93 -3.85
C GLN A 52 -9.20 1.42 -2.94
N THR A 53 -9.53 1.63 -1.68
CA THR A 53 -8.55 1.94 -0.61
C THR A 53 -8.63 0.88 0.48
N VAL A 54 -7.48 0.43 0.97
CA VAL A 54 -7.40 -0.41 2.17
C VAL A 54 -7.14 0.48 3.37
N ILE A 55 -7.88 0.22 4.46
CA ILE A 55 -7.65 0.85 5.76
C ILE A 55 -7.01 -0.16 6.72
N ALA A 56 -6.18 0.32 7.63
CA ALA A 56 -5.48 -0.47 8.62
C ALA A 56 -5.45 0.25 9.97
N GLY A 57 -5.41 -0.53 11.05
CA GLY A 57 -5.34 0.04 12.39
C GLY A 57 -5.68 -0.99 13.46
N SER A 58 -6.06 -0.51 14.64
CA SER A 58 -6.61 -1.36 15.70
C SER A 58 -7.98 -1.88 15.30
N LYS A 59 -8.31 -3.07 15.79
CA LYS A 59 -9.52 -3.79 15.35
C LYS A 59 -10.79 -2.98 15.55
N ALA A 60 -10.97 -2.38 16.73
CA ALA A 60 -12.16 -1.59 17.05
C ALA A 60 -12.29 -0.34 16.15
N ALA A 61 -11.17 0.35 15.89
CA ALA A 61 -11.17 1.54 15.04
C ALA A 61 -11.44 1.21 13.57
N VAL A 62 -10.89 0.09 13.04
CA VAL A 62 -11.17 -0.39 11.69
C VAL A 62 -12.64 -0.80 11.53
N GLU A 63 -13.21 -1.52 12.52
CA GLU A 63 -14.62 -1.88 12.52
C GLU A 63 -15.50 -0.62 12.49
N LYS A 64 -15.18 0.38 13.33
CA LYS A 64 -15.90 1.67 13.37
C LYS A 64 -15.79 2.43 12.05
N ALA A 65 -14.60 2.48 11.44
CA ALA A 65 -14.41 3.10 10.14
C ALA A 65 -15.24 2.39 9.04
N CYS A 66 -15.32 1.06 9.06
CA CYS A 66 -16.15 0.30 8.13
C CYS A 66 -17.64 0.66 8.24
N GLU A 67 -18.17 0.85 9.46
CA GLU A 67 -19.55 1.30 9.69
C GLU A 67 -19.80 2.69 9.09
N ILE A 68 -18.93 3.64 9.42
CA ILE A 68 -19.02 5.04 8.95
C ILE A 68 -18.92 5.10 7.43
N LEU A 69 -17.97 4.43 6.83
CA LEU A 69 -17.75 4.44 5.39
C LEU A 69 -18.89 3.76 4.62
N LYS A 70 -19.48 2.69 5.17
CA LYS A 70 -20.70 2.10 4.61
C LYS A 70 -21.87 3.06 4.66
N ALA A 71 -22.09 3.73 5.77
CA ALA A 71 -23.15 4.73 5.92
C ALA A 71 -22.94 5.94 4.98
N ALA A 72 -21.67 6.29 4.69
CA ALA A 72 -21.29 7.33 3.75
C ALA A 72 -21.36 6.92 2.27
N GLY A 73 -21.73 5.66 1.96
CA GLY A 73 -21.99 5.21 0.58
C GLY A 73 -20.91 4.30 -0.02
N ALA A 74 -19.95 3.78 0.75
CA ALA A 74 -19.04 2.75 0.25
C ALA A 74 -19.82 1.51 -0.20
N LYS A 75 -19.57 1.04 -1.42
CA LYS A 75 -20.25 -0.14 -1.97
C LYS A 75 -19.97 -1.40 -1.15
N ARG A 76 -18.74 -1.53 -0.66
CA ARG A 76 -18.33 -2.64 0.22
C ARG A 76 -17.25 -2.17 1.18
N ALA A 77 -17.27 -2.70 2.40
CA ALA A 77 -16.17 -2.66 3.36
C ALA A 77 -15.93 -4.10 3.78
N LEU A 78 -14.81 -4.68 3.31
CA LEU A 78 -14.49 -6.10 3.42
C LEU A 78 -13.30 -6.29 4.35
N PRO A 79 -13.46 -6.90 5.52
CA PRO A 79 -12.34 -7.30 6.36
C PRO A 79 -11.38 -8.21 5.59
N LEU A 80 -10.07 -7.98 5.76
CA LEU A 80 -9.03 -8.78 5.14
C LEU A 80 -8.52 -9.84 6.13
N PRO A 81 -8.24 -11.07 5.68
CA PRO A 81 -7.70 -12.14 6.52
C PRO A 81 -6.20 -11.95 6.75
N VAL A 82 -5.82 -10.82 7.38
CA VAL A 82 -4.42 -10.48 7.66
C VAL A 82 -4.15 -10.54 9.16
N SER A 83 -2.89 -10.74 9.52
CA SER A 83 -2.44 -10.96 10.89
C SER A 83 -1.95 -9.69 11.59
N ALA A 84 -1.78 -8.58 10.86
CA ALA A 84 -1.28 -7.32 11.41
C ALA A 84 -1.80 -6.12 10.59
N PRO A 85 -1.86 -4.91 11.20
CA PRO A 85 -2.32 -3.67 10.56
C PRO A 85 -1.18 -3.03 9.75
N PHE A 86 -0.77 -3.71 8.66
CA PHE A 86 0.33 -3.27 7.81
C PHE A 86 0.08 -1.85 7.25
N HIS A 87 1.17 -1.09 7.07
CA HIS A 87 1.14 0.27 6.53
C HIS A 87 0.35 1.26 7.39
N SER A 88 0.29 1.05 8.70
CA SER A 88 -0.25 1.99 9.69
C SER A 88 0.82 2.37 10.72
N SER A 89 0.57 3.42 11.49
CA SER A 89 1.45 3.88 12.57
C SER A 89 1.71 2.80 13.64
N LEU A 90 0.84 1.79 13.77
CA LEU A 90 1.05 0.64 14.65
C LEU A 90 2.24 -0.25 14.22
N MET A 91 2.75 -0.09 12.99
CA MET A 91 3.96 -0.77 12.51
C MET A 91 5.26 -0.06 12.92
N LEU A 92 5.19 1.10 13.58
CA LEU A 92 6.38 1.86 13.99
C LEU A 92 7.41 1.02 14.78
N PRO A 93 7.03 0.13 15.73
CA PRO A 93 8.02 -0.71 16.43
C PRO A 93 8.79 -1.66 15.49
N ALA A 94 8.17 -2.12 14.39
CA ALA A 94 8.85 -2.92 13.38
C ALA A 94 9.74 -2.05 12.48
N ALA A 95 9.31 -0.83 12.19
CA ALA A 95 10.08 0.14 11.41
C ALA A 95 11.38 0.55 12.14
N GLU A 96 11.34 0.76 13.44
CA GLU A 96 12.54 1.07 14.24
C GLU A 96 13.58 -0.07 14.16
N LYS A 97 13.15 -1.32 14.31
CA LYS A 97 14.05 -2.48 14.12
C LYS A 97 14.60 -2.57 12.68
N LEU A 98 13.78 -2.23 11.68
CA LEU A 98 14.23 -2.15 10.28
C LEU A 98 15.27 -1.05 10.11
N LYS A 99 15.07 0.13 10.70
CA LYS A 99 16.01 1.26 10.68
C LYS A 99 17.38 0.89 11.23
N GLU A 100 17.40 0.22 12.37
CA GLU A 100 18.65 -0.30 12.97
C GLU A 100 19.39 -1.25 12.00
N ARG A 101 18.64 -2.16 11.34
CA ARG A 101 19.22 -3.08 10.36
C ARG A 101 19.72 -2.35 9.13
N LEU A 102 18.97 -1.38 8.61
CA LEU A 102 19.34 -0.58 7.44
C LEU A 102 20.59 0.27 7.68
N ALA A 103 20.84 0.73 8.91
CA ALA A 103 22.03 1.51 9.24
C ALA A 103 23.34 0.76 8.95
N THR A 104 23.34 -0.57 9.06
CA THR A 104 24.51 -1.42 8.82
C THR A 104 24.47 -2.16 7.47
N THR A 105 23.35 -2.04 6.72
CA THR A 105 23.19 -2.71 5.42
C THR A 105 23.81 -1.85 4.32
N PRO A 106 24.77 -2.40 3.53
CA PRO A 106 25.28 -1.67 2.36
C PRO A 106 24.17 -1.48 1.31
N ILE A 107 23.99 -0.25 0.86
CA ILE A 107 23.05 0.09 -0.20
C ILE A 107 23.84 0.84 -1.28
N ALA A 108 23.82 0.32 -2.50
CA ALA A 108 24.36 0.98 -3.68
C ALA A 108 23.27 1.79 -4.38
N ALA A 109 23.68 2.81 -5.14
CA ALA A 109 22.77 3.53 -6.03
C ALA A 109 22.13 2.56 -7.03
N PRO A 110 20.80 2.60 -7.25
CA PRO A 110 20.13 1.76 -8.22
C PRO A 110 20.60 2.07 -9.64
N THR A 111 20.86 1.04 -10.44
CA THR A 111 21.17 1.16 -11.88
C THR A 111 19.90 1.32 -12.72
N ILE A 112 18.75 0.88 -12.19
CA ILE A 112 17.43 1.05 -12.79
C ILE A 112 16.61 1.94 -11.86
N PRO A 113 15.91 2.99 -12.36
CA PRO A 113 15.06 3.84 -11.53
C PRO A 113 14.01 3.03 -10.78
N VAL A 114 13.95 3.18 -9.46
CA VAL A 114 12.95 2.54 -8.60
C VAL A 114 12.03 3.60 -8.00
N VAL A 115 10.75 3.59 -8.36
CA VAL A 115 9.75 4.45 -7.74
C VAL A 115 9.30 3.81 -6.42
N ASN A 116 9.56 4.46 -5.29
CA ASN A 116 9.13 3.97 -3.99
C ASN A 116 7.68 4.35 -3.68
N ASN A 117 6.98 3.53 -2.87
CA ASN A 117 5.57 3.72 -2.56
C ASN A 117 5.26 4.86 -1.58
N ILE A 118 6.24 5.27 -0.76
CA ILE A 118 5.98 6.26 0.30
C ILE A 118 6.08 7.69 -0.23
N ASP A 119 7.05 7.97 -1.09
CA ASP A 119 7.31 9.32 -1.63
C ASP A 119 6.84 9.49 -3.08
N VAL A 120 6.59 8.37 -3.79
CA VAL A 120 6.35 8.35 -5.23
C VAL A 120 7.54 8.94 -6.00
N ALA A 121 8.74 8.72 -5.48
CA ALA A 121 9.98 9.30 -5.96
C ALA A 121 11.03 8.23 -6.30
N VAL A 122 12.00 8.63 -7.10
CA VAL A 122 13.20 7.83 -7.39
C VAL A 122 14.34 8.41 -6.59
N ASN A 123 14.84 7.64 -5.62
CA ASN A 123 15.98 7.99 -4.81
C ASN A 123 17.23 7.27 -5.31
N THR A 124 18.36 7.97 -5.36
CA THR A 124 19.67 7.42 -5.76
C THR A 124 20.69 7.46 -4.65
N ASP A 125 20.51 8.34 -3.66
CA ASP A 125 21.34 8.39 -2.45
C ASP A 125 20.98 7.27 -1.47
N ALA A 126 22.00 6.62 -0.91
CA ALA A 126 21.81 5.50 -0.01
C ALA A 126 21.07 5.85 1.29
N ASN A 127 21.23 7.09 1.80
CA ASN A 127 20.56 7.53 3.02
C ASN A 127 19.09 7.87 2.76
N GLU A 128 18.79 8.50 1.61
CA GLU A 128 17.41 8.72 1.16
C GLU A 128 16.67 7.40 0.96
N ILE A 129 17.33 6.39 0.38
CA ILE A 129 16.76 5.06 0.22
C ILE A 129 16.47 4.41 1.58
N ARG A 130 17.41 4.48 2.54
CA ARG A 130 17.18 3.95 3.90
C ARG A 130 15.99 4.63 4.58
N GLU A 131 15.92 5.95 4.48
CA GLU A 131 14.85 6.73 5.10
C GLU A 131 13.49 6.42 4.45
N ALA A 132 13.43 6.28 3.12
CA ALA A 132 12.22 5.88 2.41
C ALA A 132 11.77 4.46 2.83
N LEU A 133 12.69 3.48 2.92
CA LEU A 133 12.39 2.13 3.37
C LEU A 133 11.89 2.08 4.81
N TYR A 134 12.47 2.90 5.70
CA TYR A 134 12.00 3.05 7.08
C TYR A 134 10.55 3.55 7.12
N ARG A 135 10.27 4.69 6.49
CA ARG A 135 8.93 5.30 6.47
C ARG A 135 7.89 4.43 5.77
N GLN A 136 8.28 3.69 4.72
CA GLN A 136 7.39 2.78 3.99
C GLN A 136 6.87 1.62 4.85
N ALA A 137 7.58 1.23 5.91
CA ALA A 137 7.15 0.13 6.78
C ALA A 137 5.86 0.45 7.57
N PHE A 138 5.62 1.72 7.88
CA PHE A 138 4.45 2.19 8.63
C PHE A 138 3.61 3.24 7.90
N GLY A 139 4.05 3.69 6.74
CA GLY A 139 3.33 4.66 5.91
C GLY A 139 2.56 4.00 4.77
N PRO A 140 1.70 4.76 4.08
CA PRO A 140 0.79 4.25 3.08
C PRO A 140 1.49 3.81 1.79
N VAL A 141 0.89 2.84 1.10
CA VAL A 141 1.23 2.44 -0.27
C VAL A 141 0.44 3.32 -1.24
N ARG A 142 1.10 4.23 -1.91
CA ARG A 142 0.52 5.17 -2.87
C ARG A 142 0.55 4.60 -4.30
N TRP A 143 -0.06 3.42 -4.49
CA TRP A 143 0.08 2.64 -5.72
C TRP A 143 -0.45 3.35 -6.95
N VAL A 144 -1.60 4.02 -6.87
CA VAL A 144 -2.17 4.82 -7.97
C VAL A 144 -1.17 5.88 -8.45
N GLU A 145 -0.57 6.59 -7.52
CA GLU A 145 0.40 7.63 -7.83
C GLU A 145 1.72 7.06 -8.36
N CYS A 146 2.16 5.90 -7.85
CA CYS A 146 3.34 5.19 -8.38
C CYS A 146 3.13 4.79 -9.84
N VAL A 147 1.98 4.23 -10.19
CA VAL A 147 1.63 3.87 -11.58
C VAL A 147 1.61 5.12 -12.47
N ALA A 148 1.01 6.22 -12.02
CA ALA A 148 1.02 7.48 -12.75
C ALA A 148 2.43 8.05 -12.96
N ALA A 149 3.29 8.00 -11.93
CA ALA A 149 4.67 8.43 -12.00
C ALA A 149 5.53 7.56 -12.95
N ILE A 150 5.27 6.26 -12.99
CA ILE A 150 5.91 5.31 -13.92
C ILE A 150 5.45 5.59 -15.36
N LYS A 151 4.15 5.80 -15.59
CA LYS A 151 3.60 6.22 -16.91
C LYS A 151 4.22 7.53 -17.38
N ALA A 152 4.32 8.53 -16.51
CA ALA A 152 4.92 9.82 -16.83
C ALA A 152 6.40 9.74 -17.24
N ARG A 153 7.07 8.63 -16.91
CA ARG A 153 8.44 8.31 -17.35
C ARG A 153 8.49 7.55 -18.68
N GLY A 154 7.36 7.37 -19.35
CA GLY A 154 7.25 6.74 -20.67
C GLY A 154 6.96 5.24 -20.65
N ALA A 155 6.62 4.65 -19.51
CA ALA A 155 6.21 3.25 -19.46
C ALA A 155 4.75 3.10 -19.96
N HIS A 156 4.53 2.16 -20.87
CA HIS A 156 3.21 1.76 -21.37
C HIS A 156 2.80 0.36 -20.91
N THR A 157 3.78 -0.44 -20.48
CA THR A 157 3.56 -1.80 -20.00
C THR A 157 4.15 -1.97 -18.61
N LEU A 158 3.36 -2.46 -17.68
CA LEU A 158 3.78 -2.82 -16.33
C LEU A 158 3.76 -4.34 -16.20
N VAL A 159 4.89 -4.92 -15.79
CA VAL A 159 5.02 -6.36 -15.58
C VAL A 159 5.05 -6.65 -14.09
N GLU A 160 4.04 -7.38 -13.59
CA GLU A 160 4.02 -7.86 -12.21
C GLU A 160 4.88 -9.12 -12.08
N CYS A 161 6.09 -8.97 -11.53
CA CYS A 161 7.00 -10.09 -11.29
C CYS A 161 6.74 -10.70 -9.92
N GLY A 162 6.09 -11.87 -9.86
CA GLY A 162 5.79 -12.55 -8.60
C GLY A 162 4.62 -13.50 -8.67
N PRO A 163 4.29 -14.20 -7.56
CA PRO A 163 3.28 -15.25 -7.53
C PRO A 163 1.85 -14.67 -7.50
N GLY A 164 1.43 -14.02 -8.57
CA GLY A 164 0.07 -13.46 -8.66
C GLY A 164 -0.16 -12.62 -9.88
N LYS A 165 -1.33 -11.96 -9.90
CA LYS A 165 -1.77 -11.07 -10.98
C LYS A 165 -2.63 -9.91 -10.47
N VAL A 166 -2.44 -9.53 -9.22
CA VAL A 166 -3.26 -8.49 -8.57
C VAL A 166 -2.89 -7.11 -9.10
N LEU A 167 -1.60 -6.79 -9.16
CA LEU A 167 -1.11 -5.49 -9.61
C LEU A 167 -1.34 -5.31 -11.13
N ALA A 168 -1.15 -6.39 -11.91
CA ALA A 168 -1.48 -6.39 -13.33
C ALA A 168 -2.98 -6.08 -13.55
N GLY A 169 -3.86 -6.64 -12.72
CA GLY A 169 -5.29 -6.35 -12.74
C GLY A 169 -5.65 -4.93 -12.30
N LEU A 170 -4.88 -4.34 -11.37
CA LEU A 170 -5.05 -2.95 -10.93
C LEU A 170 -4.61 -1.94 -12.01
N THR A 171 -3.58 -2.25 -12.77
CA THR A 171 -2.99 -1.35 -13.77
C THR A 171 -4.05 -0.77 -14.70
N LYS A 172 -4.88 -1.61 -15.29
CA LYS A 172 -5.94 -1.19 -16.23
C LYS A 172 -7.07 -0.40 -15.54
N ARG A 173 -7.31 -0.62 -14.25
CA ARG A 173 -8.31 0.14 -13.47
C ARG A 173 -7.80 1.53 -13.09
N ILE A 174 -6.48 1.67 -12.93
CA ILE A 174 -5.82 2.94 -12.67
C ILE A 174 -5.76 3.76 -13.95
N ASP A 175 -5.35 3.15 -15.05
CA ASP A 175 -5.21 3.81 -16.34
C ASP A 175 -5.46 2.81 -17.49
N ALA A 176 -6.50 3.07 -18.29
CA ALA A 176 -6.93 2.19 -19.37
C ALA A 176 -5.94 2.13 -20.56
N GLU A 177 -5.03 3.10 -20.67
CA GLU A 177 -3.98 3.13 -21.72
C GLU A 177 -2.78 2.25 -21.36
N LEU A 178 -2.65 1.82 -20.09
CA LEU A 178 -1.58 0.95 -19.65
C LEU A 178 -1.92 -0.54 -19.84
N THR A 179 -0.90 -1.31 -20.19
CA THR A 179 -0.97 -2.77 -20.24
C THR A 179 -0.34 -3.35 -18.97
N GLY A 180 -1.11 -4.14 -18.21
CA GLY A 180 -0.62 -4.90 -17.06
C GLY A 180 -0.44 -6.38 -17.43
N LEU A 181 0.76 -6.92 -17.26
CA LEU A 181 1.10 -8.31 -17.57
C LEU A 181 1.62 -9.02 -16.31
N PRO A 182 1.09 -10.19 -15.95
CA PRO A 182 1.65 -10.99 -14.86
C PRO A 182 2.83 -11.83 -15.36
N LEU A 183 3.83 -12.04 -14.51
CA LEU A 183 5.02 -12.86 -14.76
C LEU A 183 5.29 -13.77 -13.57
N PHE A 184 4.77 -14.99 -13.57
CA PHE A 184 4.89 -15.92 -12.46
C PHE A 184 5.19 -17.38 -12.87
N ASP A 185 5.14 -17.71 -14.18
CA ASP A 185 5.44 -19.04 -14.71
C ASP A 185 6.04 -18.95 -16.12
N PRO A 186 6.50 -20.11 -16.72
CA PRO A 186 7.08 -20.10 -18.07
C PRO A 186 6.13 -19.64 -19.18
N ALA A 187 4.82 -19.86 -19.04
CA ALA A 187 3.83 -19.44 -20.03
C ALA A 187 3.69 -17.91 -20.03
N THR A 188 3.50 -17.31 -18.88
CA THR A 188 3.43 -15.84 -18.71
C THR A 188 4.73 -15.15 -19.07
N LEU A 189 5.91 -15.82 -18.88
CA LEU A 189 7.19 -15.31 -19.37
C LEU A 189 7.21 -15.21 -20.91
N ALA A 190 6.68 -16.22 -21.61
CA ALA A 190 6.59 -16.19 -23.07
C ALA A 190 5.67 -15.07 -23.55
N GLU A 191 4.52 -14.86 -22.89
CA GLU A 191 3.60 -13.76 -23.19
C GLU A 191 4.25 -12.39 -23.00
N VAL A 192 4.95 -12.18 -21.89
CA VAL A 192 5.66 -10.92 -21.59
C VAL A 192 6.75 -10.66 -22.63
N LYS A 193 7.54 -11.67 -22.99
CA LYS A 193 8.56 -11.52 -24.04
C LYS A 193 7.97 -11.14 -25.39
N ALA A 194 6.84 -11.76 -25.78
CA ALA A 194 6.16 -11.44 -27.02
C ALA A 194 5.56 -10.02 -27.03
N ALA A 195 5.11 -9.53 -25.88
CA ALA A 195 4.53 -8.19 -25.74
C ALA A 195 5.59 -7.07 -25.70
N LEU A 196 6.85 -7.38 -25.36
CA LEU A 196 7.95 -6.41 -25.26
C LEU A 196 8.92 -6.47 -26.47
N ALA A 197 8.71 -7.40 -27.41
CA ALA A 197 9.48 -7.50 -28.64
C ALA A 197 9.03 -6.47 -29.68
#